data_804a6cd4aa9f1122658c44f478f04151
#
_entry.id   804a6cd4aa9f1122658c44f478f04151
#
_cell.length_a   1.000
_cell.length_b   1.000
_cell.length_c   1.000
_cell.angle_alpha   90.00
_cell.angle_beta   90.00
_cell.angle_gamma   90.00
#
_symmetry.space_group_name_H-M   'P 1'
#
loop_
_entity.id
_entity.type
_entity.pdbx_description
1 polymer ?
#
loop_
_entity_poly.entity_id
_entity_poly.type
_entity_poly.pdbx_seq_one_letter_code
_entity_poly.pdbx_strand_id
1 'polypeptide(L)'
;MSERRLRVLIYSDHFFPSVGGSENYAFDLASELSRHGHHVGVITSQRKFEKDNFSFKIFRLQRPFSLFRINRNFLEIPRIIKDYQPDIFQINYQTGGENILIPLLKIMKVPFIITYHADHVLTLGRMLDELQLFSTFRLADMIMVQSERDERKFKMRGISQGKMRLIRFNGIDTEKYKCSPKRIFDNENIKLLCIARLDDSHKYKGVHELIESIKSLKNKELDFKLSLNLIGDGNLRKPYENECKAANLDNIKFLGDLSFNDLIDQICQANFLILPSINKAEGFGRVALEALSCGTPVIVSKYAGIAELINKYSAGIVYDPHKFKDFIDNLSSLSGNQQKLQKFIECGKKLITEEGLSLYIVARETVKFYYTHIENK
;
A
#
# COMPACT_ATOMS: atom_id res chain seq x y z
N MET A 1 18.72 16.35 -22.70
CA MET A 1 17.54 17.22 -22.90
C MET A 1 16.97 17.52 -21.53
N SER A 2 16.86 18.80 -21.12
CA SER A 2 16.19 19.15 -19.87
C SER A 2 14.71 18.80 -20.04
N GLU A 3 14.24 17.82 -19.28
CA GLU A 3 12.82 17.47 -19.31
C GLU A 3 12.00 18.71 -18.88
N ARG A 4 10.95 19.03 -19.64
CA ARG A 4 10.03 20.13 -19.35
C ARG A 4 9.47 19.94 -17.94
N ARG A 5 9.44 20.97 -17.11
CA ARG A 5 8.80 20.94 -15.80
C ARG A 5 7.29 20.87 -15.96
N LEU A 6 6.66 19.85 -15.39
CA LEU A 6 5.20 19.67 -15.41
C LEU A 6 4.54 20.33 -14.19
N ARG A 7 3.32 20.78 -14.38
CA ARG A 7 2.39 21.17 -13.32
C ARG A 7 1.46 19.99 -13.06
N VAL A 8 1.73 19.24 -12.00
CA VAL A 8 1.01 18.01 -11.64
C VAL A 8 0.05 18.33 -10.51
N LEU A 9 -1.23 17.99 -10.68
CA LEU A 9 -2.23 18.13 -9.63
C LEU A 9 -2.75 16.75 -9.25
N ILE A 10 -2.56 16.34 -8.01
CA ILE A 10 -2.93 15.01 -7.48
C ILE A 10 -4.16 15.18 -6.59
N TYR A 11 -5.22 14.42 -6.86
CA TYR A 11 -6.34 14.28 -5.93
C TYR A 11 -6.15 13.00 -5.12
N SER A 12 -6.20 13.14 -3.79
CA SER A 12 -6.14 12.02 -2.84
C SER A 12 -7.03 12.34 -1.65
N ASP A 13 -8.20 11.71 -1.58
CA ASP A 13 -9.19 12.00 -0.53
C ASP A 13 -8.59 11.75 0.85
N HIS A 14 -7.98 10.60 1.04
CA HIS A 14 -7.14 10.30 2.19
C HIS A 14 -5.68 10.66 1.89
N PHE A 15 -5.09 11.47 2.75
CA PHE A 15 -3.73 11.98 2.62
C PHE A 15 -3.14 12.26 4.00
N PHE A 16 -1.86 12.65 4.07
CA PHE A 16 -1.22 13.07 5.32
C PHE A 16 -2.08 14.07 6.12
N PRO A 17 -2.25 13.91 7.45
CA PRO A 17 -1.53 13.02 8.37
C PRO A 17 -2.06 11.58 8.49
N SER A 18 -3.10 11.19 7.76
CA SER A 18 -3.55 9.80 7.74
C SER A 18 -2.46 8.89 7.18
N VAL A 19 -2.26 7.72 7.80
CA VAL A 19 -1.24 6.75 7.43
C VAL A 19 -1.90 5.52 6.82
N GLY A 20 -1.47 5.13 5.62
CA GLY A 20 -1.93 3.95 4.90
C GLY A 20 -1.18 3.81 3.57
N GLY A 21 -1.38 2.70 2.86
CA GLY A 21 -0.64 2.43 1.63
C GLY A 21 -0.84 3.47 0.53
N SER A 22 -2.08 3.86 0.28
CA SER A 22 -2.45 4.86 -0.74
C SER A 22 -2.10 6.28 -0.32
N GLU A 23 -2.23 6.60 0.98
CA GLU A 23 -1.87 7.89 1.56
C GLU A 23 -0.36 8.13 1.46
N ASN A 24 0.43 7.13 1.86
CA ASN A 24 1.88 7.17 1.78
C ASN A 24 2.35 7.27 0.32
N TYR A 25 1.71 6.54 -0.61
CA TYR A 25 2.01 6.65 -2.03
C TYR A 25 1.83 8.07 -2.56
N ALA A 26 0.68 8.70 -2.27
CA ALA A 26 0.39 10.06 -2.73
C ALA A 26 1.40 11.06 -2.19
N PHE A 27 1.76 10.93 -0.91
CA PHE A 27 2.74 11.79 -0.25
C PHE A 27 4.15 11.61 -0.83
N ASP A 28 4.58 10.35 -0.97
CA ASP A 28 5.89 10.00 -1.49
C ASP A 28 6.06 10.45 -2.95
N LEU A 29 5.02 10.21 -3.78
CA LEU A 29 5.03 10.65 -5.18
C LEU A 29 5.09 12.18 -5.27
N ALA A 30 4.26 12.91 -4.52
CA ALA A 30 4.26 14.37 -4.54
C ALA A 30 5.62 14.94 -4.11
N SER A 31 6.22 14.36 -3.07
CA SER A 31 7.54 14.74 -2.56
C SER A 31 8.63 14.50 -3.61
N GLU A 32 8.61 13.32 -4.24
CA GLU A 32 9.63 12.93 -5.21
C GLU A 32 9.53 13.74 -6.51
N LEU A 33 8.32 13.96 -7.03
CA LEU A 33 8.10 14.81 -8.19
C LEU A 33 8.56 16.25 -7.93
N SER A 34 8.27 16.79 -6.74
CA SER A 34 8.72 18.12 -6.34
C SER A 34 10.24 18.20 -6.25
N ARG A 35 10.90 17.17 -5.70
CA ARG A 35 12.37 17.06 -5.63
C ARG A 35 13.01 17.05 -7.03
N HIS A 36 12.33 16.50 -8.03
CA HIS A 36 12.77 16.52 -9.43
C HIS A 36 12.42 17.82 -10.16
N GLY A 37 11.90 18.83 -9.47
CA GLY A 37 11.65 20.16 -10.00
C GLY A 37 10.32 20.34 -10.72
N HIS A 38 9.39 19.37 -10.62
CA HIS A 38 8.03 19.54 -11.09
C HIS A 38 7.23 20.43 -10.11
N HIS A 39 6.25 21.15 -10.62
CA HIS A 39 5.32 21.90 -9.78
C HIS A 39 4.19 20.96 -9.36
N VAL A 40 4.11 20.65 -8.06
CA VAL A 40 3.14 19.68 -7.55
C VAL A 40 2.13 20.34 -6.64
N GLY A 41 0.86 20.03 -6.84
CA GLY A 41 -0.24 20.36 -5.94
C GLY A 41 -1.00 19.09 -5.54
N VAL A 42 -1.46 19.01 -4.31
CA VAL A 42 -2.30 17.93 -3.81
C VAL A 42 -3.62 18.49 -3.33
N ILE A 43 -4.75 17.94 -3.82
CA ILE A 43 -6.10 18.23 -3.32
C ILE A 43 -6.52 17.09 -2.39
N THR A 44 -6.96 17.42 -1.18
CA THR A 44 -7.39 16.42 -0.19
C THR A 44 -8.51 16.95 0.70
N SER A 45 -9.34 16.04 1.24
CA SER A 45 -10.34 16.35 2.26
C SER A 45 -9.81 16.24 3.69
N GLN A 46 -8.56 15.80 3.87
CA GLN A 46 -7.96 15.67 5.20
C GLN A 46 -7.76 17.05 5.86
N ARG A 47 -7.98 17.09 7.18
CA ARG A 47 -7.82 18.33 7.97
C ARG A 47 -6.36 18.81 7.95
N LYS A 48 -6.19 20.11 8.11
CA LYS A 48 -4.88 20.75 8.20
C LYS A 48 -4.10 20.20 9.41
N PHE A 49 -2.81 19.96 9.21
CA PHE A 49 -1.87 19.60 10.25
C PHE A 49 -0.92 20.77 10.52
N GLU A 50 -0.49 20.96 11.77
CA GLU A 50 0.32 22.12 12.18
C GLU A 50 1.66 22.23 11.43
N LYS A 51 2.18 21.11 10.92
CA LYS A 51 3.47 21.04 10.19
C LYS A 51 3.31 20.89 8.67
N ASP A 52 2.30 21.49 8.06
CA ASP A 52 2.11 21.49 6.60
C ASP A 52 3.15 22.40 5.90
N ASN A 53 4.44 22.07 6.04
CA ASN A 53 5.53 22.77 5.36
C ASN A 53 6.27 21.76 4.44
N PHE A 54 5.70 21.55 3.26
CA PHE A 54 6.23 20.61 2.26
C PHE A 54 6.75 21.35 1.02
N SER A 55 7.56 20.70 0.22
CA SER A 55 8.07 21.21 -1.06
C SER A 55 6.98 21.34 -2.14
N PHE A 56 5.76 20.92 -1.86
CA PHE A 56 4.60 20.98 -2.75
C PHE A 56 3.40 21.65 -2.08
N LYS A 57 2.46 22.14 -2.89
CA LYS A 57 1.26 22.84 -2.40
C LYS A 57 0.16 21.87 -2.01
N ILE A 58 -0.54 22.12 -0.88
CA ILE A 58 -1.70 21.34 -0.46
C ILE A 58 -2.95 22.21 -0.48
N PHE A 59 -3.99 21.74 -1.16
CA PHE A 59 -5.33 22.32 -1.19
C PHE A 59 -6.26 21.44 -0.33
N ARG A 60 -6.60 21.92 0.86
CA ARG A 60 -7.45 21.17 1.79
C ARG A 60 -8.90 21.59 1.64
N LEU A 61 -9.74 20.67 1.16
CA LEU A 61 -11.17 20.87 1.03
C LEU A 61 -11.83 20.86 2.41
N GLN A 62 -12.86 21.69 2.61
CA GLN A 62 -13.49 21.84 3.92
C GLN A 62 -14.26 20.57 4.39
N ARG A 63 -14.66 19.69 3.49
CA ARG A 63 -15.42 18.46 3.80
C ARG A 63 -15.07 17.33 2.83
N PRO A 64 -15.17 16.03 3.25
CA PRO A 64 -14.98 14.91 2.36
C PRO A 64 -15.99 14.92 1.22
N PHE A 65 -15.57 14.39 0.08
CA PHE A 65 -16.41 14.22 -1.09
C PHE A 65 -17.49 13.17 -0.79
N SER A 66 -18.76 13.50 -0.97
CA SER A 66 -19.87 12.56 -0.79
C SER A 66 -20.78 12.60 -2.02
N LEU A 67 -21.10 11.42 -2.57
CA LEU A 67 -21.99 11.24 -3.72
C LEU A 67 -23.39 11.81 -3.47
N PHE A 68 -23.83 11.90 -2.20
CA PHE A 68 -25.18 12.29 -1.80
C PHE A 68 -25.31 13.77 -1.43
N ARG A 69 -24.23 14.53 -1.43
CA ARG A 69 -24.27 15.96 -1.15
C ARG A 69 -23.42 16.71 -2.17
N ILE A 70 -24.06 17.35 -3.15
CA ILE A 70 -23.43 18.40 -3.96
C ILE A 70 -23.00 19.49 -2.97
N ASN A 71 -21.76 19.42 -2.55
CA ASN A 71 -21.18 20.26 -1.51
C ASN A 71 -20.46 21.44 -2.17
N ARG A 72 -20.26 22.54 -1.43
CA ARG A 72 -19.42 23.67 -1.87
C ARG A 72 -18.05 23.25 -2.42
N ASN A 73 -17.52 22.13 -1.99
CA ASN A 73 -16.28 21.53 -2.51
C ASN A 73 -16.31 21.27 -4.02
N PHE A 74 -17.46 20.97 -4.60
CA PHE A 74 -17.61 20.82 -6.05
C PHE A 74 -17.27 22.10 -6.81
N LEU A 75 -17.47 23.28 -6.20
CA LEU A 75 -17.12 24.58 -6.78
C LEU A 75 -15.65 24.94 -6.52
N GLU A 76 -15.04 24.41 -5.47
CA GLU A 76 -13.64 24.68 -5.13
C GLU A 76 -12.66 23.99 -6.09
N ILE A 77 -12.93 22.73 -6.48
CA ILE A 77 -12.03 21.97 -7.36
C ILE A 77 -11.88 22.61 -8.74
N PRO A 78 -12.96 23.00 -9.46
CA PRO A 78 -12.84 23.73 -10.72
C PRO A 78 -12.04 25.02 -10.60
N ARG A 79 -12.21 25.75 -9.49
CA ARG A 79 -11.44 26.98 -9.22
C ARG A 79 -9.96 26.65 -9.01
N ILE A 80 -9.64 25.63 -8.20
CA ILE A 80 -8.25 25.18 -8.02
C ILE A 80 -7.63 24.79 -9.35
N ILE A 81 -8.33 24.02 -10.19
CA ILE A 81 -7.85 23.61 -11.51
C ILE A 81 -7.60 24.84 -12.39
N LYS A 82 -8.53 25.79 -12.43
CA LYS A 82 -8.40 27.02 -13.23
C LYS A 82 -7.22 27.86 -12.80
N ASP A 83 -7.03 28.04 -11.48
CA ASP A 83 -5.96 28.85 -10.93
C ASP A 83 -4.60 28.14 -11.01
N TYR A 84 -4.59 26.81 -10.82
CA TYR A 84 -3.37 26.00 -10.87
C TYR A 84 -2.90 25.69 -12.28
N GLN A 85 -3.82 25.53 -13.25
CA GLN A 85 -3.56 25.19 -14.65
C GLN A 85 -2.65 23.94 -14.78
N PRO A 86 -3.09 22.77 -14.33
CA PRO A 86 -2.26 21.57 -14.38
C PRO A 86 -2.06 21.10 -15.83
N ASP A 87 -0.84 20.66 -16.15
CA ASP A 87 -0.56 19.92 -17.38
C ASP A 87 -1.20 18.53 -17.33
N ILE A 88 -1.28 17.96 -16.11
CA ILE A 88 -1.91 16.66 -15.85
C ILE A 88 -2.55 16.62 -14.46
N PHE A 89 -3.70 15.93 -14.40
CA PHE A 89 -4.41 15.67 -13.16
C PHE A 89 -4.36 14.17 -12.85
N GLN A 90 -3.84 13.78 -11.71
CA GLN A 90 -3.85 12.39 -11.25
C GLN A 90 -4.91 12.19 -10.18
N ILE A 91 -5.76 11.18 -10.36
CA ILE A 91 -6.75 10.75 -9.36
C ILE A 91 -6.20 9.50 -8.65
N ASN A 92 -5.89 9.61 -7.37
CA ASN A 92 -5.72 8.44 -6.53
C ASN A 92 -7.09 7.89 -6.16
N TYR A 93 -7.49 6.82 -6.81
CA TYR A 93 -8.81 6.25 -6.62
C TYR A 93 -8.84 5.40 -5.33
N GLN A 94 -9.57 5.87 -4.32
CA GLN A 94 -9.56 5.32 -2.96
C GLN A 94 -10.96 4.95 -2.44
N THR A 95 -11.97 5.79 -2.67
CA THR A 95 -13.26 5.70 -1.96
C THR A 95 -14.48 5.56 -2.86
N GLY A 96 -14.32 5.75 -4.17
CA GLY A 96 -15.42 5.81 -5.13
C GLY A 96 -16.07 7.19 -5.26
N GLY A 97 -15.87 8.09 -4.30
CA GLY A 97 -16.32 9.48 -4.38
C GLY A 97 -15.66 10.26 -5.52
N GLU A 98 -14.47 9.82 -5.94
CA GLU A 98 -13.68 10.38 -7.04
C GLU A 98 -14.36 10.27 -8.41
N ASN A 99 -15.36 9.42 -8.56
CA ASN A 99 -16.11 9.24 -9.81
C ASN A 99 -16.68 10.55 -10.36
N ILE A 100 -17.07 11.49 -9.49
CA ILE A 100 -17.63 12.78 -9.90
C ILE A 100 -16.57 13.71 -10.55
N LEU A 101 -15.28 13.49 -10.27
CA LEU A 101 -14.19 14.29 -10.85
C LEU A 101 -14.01 13.98 -12.34
N ILE A 102 -14.32 12.79 -12.76
CA ILE A 102 -14.05 12.31 -14.13
C ILE A 102 -14.84 13.10 -15.18
N PRO A 103 -16.18 13.24 -15.09
CA PRO A 103 -16.92 14.09 -16.01
C PRO A 103 -16.51 15.55 -15.92
N LEU A 104 -16.18 16.05 -14.72
CA LEU A 104 -15.70 17.42 -14.53
C LEU A 104 -14.41 17.66 -15.31
N LEU A 105 -13.41 16.78 -15.19
CA LEU A 105 -12.14 16.91 -15.89
C LEU A 105 -12.31 16.82 -17.41
N LYS A 106 -13.23 15.99 -17.89
CA LYS A 106 -13.61 15.93 -19.31
C LYS A 106 -14.20 17.25 -19.82
N ILE A 107 -15.14 17.83 -19.08
CA ILE A 107 -15.75 19.14 -19.43
C ILE A 107 -14.67 20.24 -19.45
N MET A 108 -13.78 20.22 -18.46
CA MET A 108 -12.69 21.20 -18.36
C MET A 108 -11.54 20.94 -19.34
N LYS A 109 -11.57 19.82 -20.09
CA LYS A 109 -10.54 19.38 -21.03
C LYS A 109 -9.15 19.26 -20.39
N VAL A 110 -9.08 18.89 -19.11
CA VAL A 110 -7.83 18.65 -18.40
C VAL A 110 -7.38 17.22 -18.66
N PRO A 111 -6.14 16.97 -19.10
CA PRO A 111 -5.59 15.62 -19.20
C PRO A 111 -5.56 14.96 -17.83
N PHE A 112 -6.05 13.71 -17.71
CA PHE A 112 -6.06 13.05 -16.42
C PHE A 112 -5.81 11.55 -16.50
N ILE A 113 -5.27 11.03 -15.42
CA ILE A 113 -5.04 9.59 -15.20
C ILE A 113 -5.65 9.16 -13.88
N ILE A 114 -6.01 7.89 -13.81
CA ILE A 114 -6.50 7.26 -12.58
C ILE A 114 -5.46 6.25 -12.11
N THR A 115 -5.08 6.34 -10.83
CA THR A 115 -4.25 5.34 -10.16
C THR A 115 -5.16 4.44 -9.32
N TYR A 116 -5.20 3.15 -9.64
CA TYR A 116 -6.08 2.19 -8.98
C TYR A 116 -5.34 1.45 -7.87
N HIS A 117 -5.73 1.67 -6.61
CA HIS A 117 -4.99 1.16 -5.45
C HIS A 117 -5.43 -0.23 -4.96
N ALA A 118 -6.72 -0.55 -4.96
CA ALA A 118 -7.22 -1.86 -4.52
C ALA A 118 -8.73 -2.03 -4.76
N ASP A 119 -9.20 -3.26 -4.57
CA ASP A 119 -10.61 -3.56 -4.51
C ASP A 119 -11.19 -3.05 -3.18
N HIS A 120 -11.86 -1.91 -3.21
CA HIS A 120 -12.71 -1.54 -2.09
C HIS A 120 -13.81 -2.58 -1.95
N VAL A 121 -13.96 -3.12 -0.74
CA VAL A 121 -15.11 -3.95 -0.37
C VAL A 121 -16.31 -3.01 -0.25
N LEU A 122 -16.98 -2.76 -1.37
CA LEU A 122 -18.19 -1.96 -1.39
C LEU A 122 -19.33 -2.79 -0.78
N THR A 123 -19.96 -2.25 0.23
CA THR A 123 -20.86 -2.98 1.13
C THR A 123 -22.31 -3.06 0.65
N LEU A 124 -22.68 -2.31 -0.36
CA LEU A 124 -24.07 -2.31 -0.88
C LEU A 124 -24.09 -2.60 -2.40
N GLY A 125 -24.43 -3.83 -2.76
CA GLY A 125 -24.67 -4.15 -4.15
C GLY A 125 -23.43 -4.31 -5.01
N ARG A 126 -22.54 -5.21 -4.64
CA ARG A 126 -21.25 -5.54 -5.30
C ARG A 126 -21.28 -5.44 -6.84
N MET A 127 -22.42 -5.76 -7.46
CA MET A 127 -22.59 -5.73 -8.91
C MET A 127 -22.85 -4.32 -9.45
N LEU A 128 -23.62 -3.49 -8.73
CA LEU A 128 -23.90 -2.10 -9.14
C LEU A 128 -22.67 -1.22 -8.97
N ASP A 129 -21.94 -1.42 -7.89
CA ASP A 129 -20.70 -0.69 -7.61
C ASP A 129 -19.62 -1.03 -8.64
N GLU A 130 -19.50 -2.31 -9.02
CA GLU A 130 -18.59 -2.72 -10.09
C GLU A 130 -19.02 -2.14 -11.45
N LEU A 131 -20.29 -2.14 -11.80
CA LEU A 131 -20.78 -1.55 -13.05
C LEU A 131 -20.51 -0.05 -13.11
N GLN A 132 -20.75 0.67 -12.00
CA GLN A 132 -20.47 2.09 -11.90
C GLN A 132 -18.97 2.36 -12.00
N LEU A 133 -18.13 1.60 -11.28
CA LEU A 133 -16.69 1.71 -11.33
C LEU A 133 -16.16 1.57 -12.77
N PHE A 134 -16.53 0.49 -13.45
CA PHE A 134 -16.01 0.23 -14.80
C PHE A 134 -16.57 1.17 -15.86
N SER A 135 -17.82 1.62 -15.74
CA SER A 135 -18.37 2.66 -16.63
C SER A 135 -17.57 3.96 -16.50
N THR A 136 -17.22 4.33 -15.28
CA THR A 136 -16.43 5.52 -14.98
C THR A 136 -14.98 5.41 -15.48
N PHE A 137 -14.35 4.26 -15.27
CA PHE A 137 -12.97 4.01 -15.75
C PHE A 137 -12.87 3.96 -17.29
N ARG A 138 -13.94 3.61 -18.00
CA ARG A 138 -13.99 3.71 -19.48
C ARG A 138 -13.84 5.17 -19.95
N LEU A 139 -14.27 6.14 -19.16
CA LEU A 139 -14.14 7.55 -19.45
C LEU A 139 -12.74 8.09 -19.15
N ALA A 140 -11.95 7.38 -18.35
CA ALA A 140 -10.58 7.80 -18.05
C ALA A 140 -9.76 7.93 -19.33
N ASP A 141 -8.86 8.90 -19.34
CA ASP A 141 -7.89 9.01 -20.42
C ASP A 141 -6.92 7.85 -20.34
N MET A 142 -6.34 7.64 -19.16
CA MET A 142 -5.39 6.56 -18.87
C MET A 142 -5.60 6.02 -17.45
N ILE A 143 -5.19 4.77 -17.24
CA ILE A 143 -5.28 4.08 -15.95
C ILE A 143 -3.94 3.47 -15.60
N MET A 144 -3.43 3.77 -14.42
CA MET A 144 -2.28 3.10 -13.83
C MET A 144 -2.76 1.94 -12.95
N VAL A 145 -2.26 0.76 -13.20
CA VAL A 145 -2.50 -0.46 -12.40
C VAL A 145 -1.18 -0.96 -11.81
N GLN A 146 -1.24 -1.59 -10.63
CA GLN A 146 -0.05 -1.98 -9.88
C GLN A 146 0.33 -3.46 -10.04
N SER A 147 -0.57 -4.29 -10.54
CA SER A 147 -0.35 -5.73 -10.70
C SER A 147 -0.94 -6.26 -12.01
N GLU A 148 -0.39 -7.36 -12.50
CA GLU A 148 -0.97 -8.09 -13.63
C GLU A 148 -2.37 -8.61 -13.31
N ARG A 149 -2.67 -8.88 -12.03
CA ARG A 149 -4.01 -9.23 -11.56
C ARG A 149 -5.01 -8.12 -11.86
N ASP A 150 -4.65 -6.88 -11.53
CA ASP A 150 -5.51 -5.72 -11.78
C ASP A 150 -5.66 -5.47 -13.28
N GLU A 151 -4.56 -5.57 -14.02
CA GLU A 151 -4.59 -5.45 -15.48
C GLU A 151 -5.53 -6.47 -16.13
N ARG A 152 -5.44 -7.76 -15.73
CA ARG A 152 -6.36 -8.82 -16.19
C ARG A 152 -7.81 -8.50 -15.83
N LYS A 153 -8.05 -8.01 -14.60
CA LYS A 153 -9.38 -7.61 -14.12
C LYS A 153 -9.99 -6.53 -15.02
N PHE A 154 -9.24 -5.49 -15.32
CA PHE A 154 -9.72 -4.39 -16.17
C PHE A 154 -9.94 -4.84 -17.63
N LYS A 155 -9.06 -5.67 -18.19
CA LYS A 155 -9.23 -6.28 -19.53
C LYS A 155 -10.53 -7.09 -19.62
N MET A 156 -10.79 -7.95 -18.64
CA MET A 156 -12.04 -8.76 -18.59
C MET A 156 -13.31 -7.91 -18.53
N ARG A 157 -13.20 -6.65 -18.09
CA ARG A 157 -14.32 -5.69 -18.00
C ARG A 157 -14.38 -4.75 -19.20
N GLY A 158 -13.62 -5.03 -20.27
CA GLY A 158 -13.68 -4.29 -21.54
C GLY A 158 -12.93 -2.96 -21.52
N ILE A 159 -11.98 -2.75 -20.60
CA ILE A 159 -11.05 -1.63 -20.67
C ILE A 159 -9.95 -1.96 -21.68
N SER A 160 -9.75 -1.07 -22.65
CA SER A 160 -8.73 -1.24 -23.69
C SER A 160 -7.31 -1.28 -23.11
N GLN A 161 -6.49 -2.20 -23.61
CA GLN A 161 -5.07 -2.30 -23.23
C GLN A 161 -4.32 -0.97 -23.42
N GLY A 162 -4.61 -0.22 -24.49
CA GLY A 162 -3.98 1.07 -24.76
C GLY A 162 -4.27 2.16 -23.74
N LYS A 163 -5.32 1.99 -22.92
CA LYS A 163 -5.64 2.89 -21.79
C LYS A 163 -4.99 2.50 -20.48
N MET A 164 -4.34 1.35 -20.41
CA MET A 164 -3.76 0.85 -19.16
C MET A 164 -2.24 0.86 -19.22
N ARG A 165 -1.64 1.19 -18.11
CA ARG A 165 -0.20 1.04 -17.91
C ARG A 165 0.05 0.33 -16.58
N LEU A 166 0.76 -0.79 -16.65
CA LEU A 166 1.28 -1.45 -15.47
C LEU A 166 2.48 -0.65 -14.96
N ILE A 167 2.29 0.06 -13.87
CA ILE A 167 3.34 0.74 -13.12
C ILE A 167 3.19 0.28 -11.68
N ARG A 168 4.20 -0.40 -11.14
CA ARG A 168 4.22 -0.81 -9.73
C ARG A 168 4.49 0.40 -8.85
N PHE A 169 3.50 1.29 -8.79
CA PHE A 169 3.62 2.60 -8.18
C PHE A 169 3.79 2.59 -6.64
N ASN A 170 3.71 1.45 -5.98
CA ASN A 170 4.05 1.32 -4.56
C ASN A 170 5.57 1.33 -4.33
N GLY A 171 6.26 2.34 -4.82
CA GLY A 171 7.69 2.51 -4.62
C GLY A 171 8.05 2.71 -3.14
N ILE A 172 9.27 2.34 -2.80
CA ILE A 172 9.83 2.49 -1.44
C ILE A 172 11.07 3.38 -1.47
N ASP A 173 11.18 4.26 -0.48
CA ASP A 173 12.40 5.03 -0.26
C ASP A 173 13.44 4.12 0.43
N THR A 174 14.31 3.53 -0.38
CA THR A 174 15.33 2.56 0.08
C THR A 174 16.40 3.17 1.00
N GLU A 175 16.51 4.50 1.04
CA GLU A 175 17.40 5.17 1.97
C GLU A 175 16.77 5.35 3.36
N LYS A 176 15.46 5.55 3.41
CA LYS A 176 14.72 5.62 4.68
C LYS A 176 14.45 4.25 5.28
N TYR A 177 14.06 3.27 4.44
CA TYR A 177 13.79 1.89 4.86
C TYR A 177 15.05 1.04 4.73
N LYS A 178 15.93 1.16 5.70
CA LYS A 178 17.27 0.56 5.70
C LYS A 178 17.68 0.18 7.11
N CYS A 179 18.16 -1.03 7.30
CA CYS A 179 18.73 -1.49 8.56
C CYS A 179 20.24 -1.33 8.59
N SER A 180 20.76 -0.93 9.75
CA SER A 180 22.16 -0.98 10.09
C SER A 180 22.29 -1.37 11.57
N PRO A 181 23.09 -2.33 11.95
CA PRO A 181 24.08 -3.13 11.25
C PRO A 181 23.55 -4.47 10.71
N LYS A 182 24.46 -5.35 10.22
CA LYS A 182 24.16 -6.67 9.67
C LYS A 182 23.38 -7.52 10.68
N ARG A 183 22.28 -8.13 10.23
CA ARG A 183 21.41 -8.99 11.03
C ARG A 183 22.10 -10.25 11.50
N ILE A 184 21.92 -10.57 12.77
CA ILE A 184 22.20 -11.89 13.34
C ILE A 184 20.84 -12.55 13.59
N PHE A 185 20.57 -13.64 12.92
CA PHE A 185 19.36 -14.42 13.17
C PHE A 185 19.59 -15.34 14.38
N ASP A 186 18.69 -15.22 15.35
CA ASP A 186 18.61 -16.17 16.45
C ASP A 186 17.80 -17.38 15.97
N ASN A 187 18.43 -18.54 15.92
CA ASN A 187 17.83 -19.75 15.41
C ASN A 187 16.82 -20.39 16.37
N GLU A 188 16.92 -20.08 17.65
CA GLU A 188 16.07 -20.62 18.70
C GLU A 188 14.81 -19.76 18.94
N ASN A 189 14.85 -18.48 18.49
CA ASN A 189 13.77 -17.53 18.74
C ASN A 189 13.30 -16.90 17.42
N ILE A 190 12.16 -17.30 16.94
CA ILE A 190 11.52 -16.70 15.75
C ILE A 190 10.67 -15.50 16.22
N LYS A 191 11.09 -14.30 15.83
CA LYS A 191 10.37 -13.05 16.09
C LYS A 191 9.58 -12.65 14.85
N LEU A 192 8.26 -12.76 14.90
CA LEU A 192 7.36 -12.27 13.87
C LEU A 192 6.98 -10.82 14.15
N LEU A 193 6.81 -10.05 13.09
CA LEU A 193 6.27 -8.71 13.11
C LEU A 193 5.05 -8.64 12.20
N CYS A 194 3.91 -8.17 12.71
CA CYS A 194 2.73 -7.85 11.91
C CYS A 194 2.40 -6.35 12.07
N ILE A 195 2.20 -5.67 10.94
CA ILE A 195 1.86 -4.24 10.91
C ILE A 195 0.50 -4.12 10.24
N ALA A 196 -0.52 -3.71 10.99
CA ALA A 196 -1.89 -3.63 10.49
C ALA A 196 -2.75 -2.64 11.28
N ARG A 197 -3.69 -1.95 10.61
CA ARG A 197 -4.78 -1.26 11.30
C ARG A 197 -5.68 -2.30 12.00
N LEU A 198 -6.04 -2.02 13.24
CA LEU A 198 -6.83 -2.94 14.08
C LEU A 198 -8.25 -2.40 14.26
N ASP A 199 -8.96 -2.19 13.15
CA ASP A 199 -10.35 -1.75 13.14
C ASP A 199 -11.25 -2.66 12.29
N ASP A 200 -12.58 -2.51 12.44
CA ASP A 200 -13.57 -3.36 11.78
C ASP A 200 -13.46 -3.35 10.25
N SER A 201 -13.08 -2.24 9.65
CA SER A 201 -12.93 -2.11 8.19
C SER A 201 -11.69 -2.84 7.67
N HIS A 202 -10.74 -3.17 8.55
CA HIS A 202 -9.47 -3.82 8.24
C HIS A 202 -9.38 -5.27 8.72
N LYS A 203 -10.48 -5.92 9.10
CA LYS A 203 -10.51 -7.35 9.47
C LYS A 203 -9.89 -8.26 8.40
N TYR A 204 -9.96 -7.84 7.14
CA TYR A 204 -9.33 -8.58 6.05
C TYR A 204 -7.80 -8.72 6.18
N LYS A 205 -7.16 -7.92 7.04
CA LYS A 205 -5.71 -8.05 7.35
C LYS A 205 -5.37 -9.36 8.08
N GLY A 206 -6.35 -10.12 8.57
CA GLY A 206 -6.17 -11.46 9.10
C GLY A 206 -5.45 -11.54 10.44
N VAL A 207 -5.49 -10.46 11.24
CA VAL A 207 -4.82 -10.42 12.56
C VAL A 207 -5.48 -11.42 13.52
N HIS A 208 -6.80 -11.55 13.50
CA HIS A 208 -7.52 -12.54 14.32
C HIS A 208 -7.08 -13.97 13.95
N GLU A 209 -7.07 -14.29 12.67
CA GLU A 209 -6.66 -15.60 12.16
C GLU A 209 -5.19 -15.91 12.51
N LEU A 210 -4.33 -14.91 12.53
CA LEU A 210 -2.94 -15.05 12.97
C LEU A 210 -2.86 -15.36 14.48
N ILE A 211 -3.64 -14.67 15.31
CA ILE A 211 -3.72 -14.93 16.75
C ILE A 211 -4.23 -16.36 17.01
N GLU A 212 -5.33 -16.77 16.37
CA GLU A 212 -5.86 -18.14 16.49
C GLU A 212 -4.83 -19.18 16.01
N SER A 213 -4.08 -18.85 14.96
CA SER A 213 -2.99 -19.70 14.47
C SER A 213 -1.91 -19.91 15.52
N ILE A 214 -1.47 -18.85 16.19
CA ILE A 214 -0.45 -18.93 17.26
C ILE A 214 -1.00 -19.66 18.48
N LYS A 215 -2.25 -19.40 18.85
CA LYS A 215 -2.95 -20.08 19.96
C LYS A 215 -2.97 -21.60 19.79
N SER A 216 -3.19 -22.09 18.57
CA SER A 216 -3.21 -23.51 18.28
C SER A 216 -1.83 -24.17 18.36
N LEU A 217 -0.74 -23.37 18.41
CA LEU A 217 0.62 -23.88 18.64
C LEU A 217 0.97 -24.06 20.11
N LYS A 218 0.21 -23.49 21.02
CA LYS A 218 0.56 -23.48 22.47
C LYS A 218 0.85 -24.85 23.06
N ASN A 219 0.18 -25.89 22.57
CA ASN A 219 0.32 -27.26 23.05
C ASN A 219 1.16 -28.15 22.12
N LYS A 220 1.89 -27.55 21.17
CA LYS A 220 2.78 -28.30 20.27
C LYS A 220 4.21 -28.11 20.72
N GLU A 221 4.97 -29.19 20.74
CA GLU A 221 6.42 -29.10 20.87
C GLU A 221 6.98 -28.51 19.58
N LEU A 222 7.62 -27.36 19.69
CA LEU A 222 8.32 -26.70 18.61
C LEU A 222 9.80 -26.67 18.95
N ASP A 223 10.66 -26.88 17.97
CA ASP A 223 12.11 -26.78 18.12
C ASP A 223 12.60 -25.32 18.26
N PHE A 224 11.68 -24.37 18.35
CA PHE A 224 11.96 -22.95 18.47
C PHE A 224 10.91 -22.22 19.32
N LYS A 225 11.29 -21.09 19.92
CA LYS A 225 10.38 -20.17 20.57
C LYS A 225 9.80 -19.20 19.55
N LEU A 226 8.49 -18.96 19.59
CA LEU A 226 7.79 -18.04 18.69
C LEU A 226 7.32 -16.83 19.48
N SER A 227 7.58 -15.62 18.97
CA SER A 227 7.00 -14.38 19.47
C SER A 227 6.42 -13.56 18.33
N LEU A 228 5.36 -12.79 18.61
CA LEU A 228 4.72 -11.88 17.66
C LEU A 228 4.63 -10.47 18.25
N ASN A 229 5.17 -9.51 17.54
CA ASN A 229 4.91 -8.09 17.76
C ASN A 229 3.85 -7.61 16.77
N LEU A 230 2.77 -6.99 17.28
CA LEU A 230 1.70 -6.37 16.51
C LEU A 230 1.83 -4.85 16.62
N ILE A 231 2.02 -4.18 15.48
CA ILE A 231 2.07 -2.72 15.37
C ILE A 231 0.79 -2.23 14.70
N GLY A 232 0.22 -1.18 15.24
CA GLY A 232 -0.99 -0.50 14.80
C GLY A 232 -2.04 -0.41 15.89
N ASP A 233 -3.06 0.39 15.62
CA ASP A 233 -4.13 0.69 16.57
C ASP A 233 -5.52 0.62 15.90
N GLY A 234 -6.56 0.68 16.71
CA GLY A 234 -7.95 0.65 16.30
C GLY A 234 -8.86 0.03 17.36
N ASN A 235 -10.16 0.04 17.07
CA ASN A 235 -11.18 -0.45 18.00
C ASN A 235 -11.09 -1.97 18.29
N LEU A 236 -10.40 -2.75 17.47
CA LEU A 236 -10.17 -4.19 17.68
C LEU A 236 -8.93 -4.49 18.50
N ARG A 237 -8.04 -3.53 18.77
CA ARG A 237 -6.84 -3.76 19.56
C ARG A 237 -7.17 -4.32 20.94
N LYS A 238 -8.03 -3.64 21.69
CA LYS A 238 -8.40 -4.07 23.05
C LYS A 238 -9.11 -5.44 23.10
N PRO A 239 -10.08 -5.74 22.21
CA PRO A 239 -10.60 -7.10 22.04
C PRO A 239 -9.51 -8.16 21.84
N TYR A 240 -8.56 -7.96 20.92
CA TYR A 240 -7.48 -8.91 20.68
C TYR A 240 -6.51 -9.06 21.84
N GLU A 241 -6.16 -7.96 22.53
CA GLU A 241 -5.38 -8.02 23.79
C GLU A 241 -6.07 -8.88 24.86
N ASN A 242 -7.39 -8.72 25.01
CA ASN A 242 -8.18 -9.49 25.99
C ASN A 242 -8.26 -10.98 25.61
N GLU A 243 -8.41 -11.27 24.31
CA GLU A 243 -8.38 -12.64 23.79
C GLU A 243 -7.03 -13.32 24.06
N CYS A 244 -5.93 -12.65 23.78
CA CYS A 244 -4.59 -13.15 24.06
C CYS A 244 -4.37 -13.41 25.56
N LYS A 245 -4.81 -12.51 26.44
CA LYS A 245 -4.76 -12.68 27.89
C LYS A 245 -5.57 -13.88 28.36
N ALA A 246 -6.80 -14.02 27.88
CA ALA A 246 -7.67 -15.15 28.25
C ALA A 246 -7.08 -16.49 27.80
N ALA A 247 -6.36 -16.51 26.68
CA ALA A 247 -5.67 -17.68 26.15
C ALA A 247 -4.25 -17.88 26.76
N ASN A 248 -3.77 -16.99 27.63
CA ASN A 248 -2.40 -16.95 28.18
C ASN A 248 -1.33 -16.99 27.04
N LEU A 249 -1.48 -16.10 26.06
CA LEU A 249 -0.52 -15.94 24.94
C LEU A 249 0.44 -14.77 25.24
N ASP A 250 1.36 -14.98 26.19
CA ASP A 250 2.32 -13.95 26.63
C ASP A 250 3.40 -13.63 25.58
N ASN A 251 3.48 -14.45 24.55
CA ASN A 251 4.39 -14.29 23.42
C ASN A 251 3.85 -13.37 22.32
N ILE A 252 2.64 -12.79 22.47
CA ILE A 252 2.06 -11.79 21.57
C ILE A 252 2.07 -10.42 22.26
N LYS A 253 2.70 -9.42 21.65
CA LYS A 253 2.79 -8.05 22.17
C LYS A 253 2.15 -7.06 21.20
N PHE A 254 1.27 -6.19 21.74
CA PHE A 254 0.65 -5.08 21.01
C PHE A 254 1.40 -3.79 21.31
N LEU A 255 2.08 -3.24 20.29
CA LEU A 255 2.96 -2.08 20.45
C LEU A 255 2.23 -0.75 20.17
N GLY A 256 1.01 -0.79 19.61
CA GLY A 256 0.27 0.41 19.19
C GLY A 256 0.89 1.06 17.97
N ASP A 257 0.58 2.34 17.76
CA ASP A 257 1.20 3.14 16.72
C ASP A 257 2.60 3.58 17.18
N LEU A 258 3.57 3.43 16.31
CA LEU A 258 4.97 3.77 16.58
C LEU A 258 5.41 4.98 15.76
N SER A 259 6.45 5.68 16.26
CA SER A 259 7.17 6.64 15.44
C SER A 259 7.86 5.94 14.26
N PHE A 260 8.22 6.70 13.21
CA PHE A 260 8.89 6.11 12.04
C PHE A 260 10.18 5.38 12.42
N ASN A 261 11.01 5.96 13.30
CA ASN A 261 12.26 5.35 13.72
C ASN A 261 12.03 4.06 14.52
N ASP A 262 11.09 4.08 15.47
CA ASP A 262 10.74 2.88 16.25
C ASP A 262 10.16 1.78 15.34
N LEU A 263 9.38 2.15 14.31
CA LEU A 263 8.85 1.21 13.32
C LEU A 263 10.01 0.52 12.55
N ILE A 264 10.99 1.29 12.06
CA ILE A 264 12.16 0.74 11.39
C ILE A 264 12.93 -0.18 12.31
N ASP A 265 13.13 0.19 13.57
CA ASP A 265 13.81 -0.64 14.56
C ASP A 265 13.09 -1.96 14.78
N GLN A 266 11.75 -1.96 14.87
CA GLN A 266 10.97 -3.20 14.97
C GLN A 266 11.09 -4.06 13.71
N ILE A 267 11.04 -3.46 12.52
CA ILE A 267 11.25 -4.17 11.25
C ILE A 267 12.66 -4.81 11.24
N CYS A 268 13.68 -4.08 11.67
CA CYS A 268 15.06 -4.57 11.71
C CYS A 268 15.28 -5.67 12.74
N GLN A 269 14.56 -5.70 13.85
CA GLN A 269 14.69 -6.69 14.91
C GLN A 269 13.87 -7.98 14.65
N ALA A 270 12.86 -7.94 13.78
CA ALA A 270 12.03 -9.10 13.48
C ALA A 270 12.77 -10.12 12.57
N ASN A 271 12.63 -11.41 12.77
CA ASN A 271 13.12 -12.43 11.84
C ASN A 271 12.30 -12.43 10.54
N PHE A 272 10.98 -12.22 10.65
CA PHE A 272 10.07 -12.12 9.53
C PHE A 272 9.02 -11.05 9.76
N LEU A 273 8.66 -10.32 8.71
CA LEU A 273 7.39 -9.62 8.68
C LEU A 273 6.34 -10.57 8.11
N ILE A 274 5.20 -10.70 8.83
CA ILE A 274 4.06 -11.49 8.36
C ILE A 274 2.93 -10.58 7.87
N LEU A 275 2.39 -10.87 6.68
CA LEU A 275 1.22 -10.21 6.09
C LEU A 275 0.10 -11.25 5.92
N PRO A 276 -0.77 -11.42 6.94
CA PRO A 276 -1.67 -12.56 7.03
C PRO A 276 -3.04 -12.35 6.37
N SER A 277 -3.16 -11.43 5.43
CA SER A 277 -4.44 -11.03 4.81
C SER A 277 -5.25 -12.20 4.30
N ILE A 278 -6.54 -12.26 4.66
CA ILE A 278 -7.43 -13.40 4.42
C ILE A 278 -8.20 -13.34 3.10
N ASN A 279 -8.14 -12.23 2.39
CA ASN A 279 -8.82 -12.07 1.11
C ASN A 279 -8.15 -11.01 0.22
N LYS A 280 -8.70 -10.81 -0.99
CA LYS A 280 -8.16 -9.91 -2.02
C LYS A 280 -8.39 -8.42 -1.76
N ALA A 281 -8.97 -8.02 -0.62
CA ALA A 281 -9.05 -6.61 -0.21
C ALA A 281 -7.66 -6.05 0.15
N GLU A 282 -6.67 -6.93 0.40
CA GLU A 282 -5.28 -6.51 0.45
C GLU A 282 -4.83 -6.07 -0.94
N GLY A 283 -4.42 -4.81 -1.06
CA GLY A 283 -3.85 -4.28 -2.28
C GLY A 283 -2.47 -4.91 -2.59
N PHE A 284 -1.46 -4.09 -2.71
CA PHE A 284 -0.10 -4.57 -2.99
C PHE A 284 0.56 -5.25 -1.77
N GLY A 285 0.33 -4.73 -0.56
CA GLY A 285 1.03 -5.17 0.66
C GLY A 285 2.32 -4.37 0.89
N ARG A 286 2.22 -3.04 0.89
CA ARG A 286 3.37 -2.12 1.00
C ARG A 286 4.28 -2.42 2.19
N VAL A 287 3.72 -2.83 3.33
CA VAL A 287 4.52 -3.18 4.52
C VAL A 287 5.51 -4.34 4.27
N ALA A 288 5.17 -5.27 3.37
CA ALA A 288 6.11 -6.32 2.97
C ALA A 288 7.28 -5.74 2.16
N LEU A 289 7.03 -4.75 1.30
CA LEU A 289 8.08 -4.05 0.55
C LEU A 289 9.00 -3.25 1.49
N GLU A 290 8.43 -2.59 2.51
CA GLU A 290 9.15 -1.89 3.56
C GLU A 290 10.11 -2.83 4.31
N ALA A 291 9.63 -4.02 4.67
CA ALA A 291 10.43 -5.05 5.30
C ALA A 291 11.56 -5.57 4.39
N LEU A 292 11.26 -5.87 3.13
CA LEU A 292 12.27 -6.30 2.16
C LEU A 292 13.37 -5.26 1.94
N SER A 293 13.01 -3.98 1.91
CA SER A 293 13.97 -2.87 1.82
C SER A 293 14.90 -2.83 3.03
N CYS A 294 14.37 -3.07 4.21
CA CYS A 294 15.14 -3.22 5.45
C CYS A 294 15.95 -4.53 5.53
N GLY A 295 15.83 -5.41 4.53
CA GLY A 295 16.43 -6.74 4.56
C GLY A 295 15.75 -7.70 5.55
N THR A 296 14.48 -7.47 5.88
CA THR A 296 13.65 -8.38 6.67
C THR A 296 12.90 -9.32 5.74
N PRO A 297 13.13 -10.64 5.82
CA PRO A 297 12.36 -11.62 5.07
C PRO A 297 10.86 -11.53 5.37
N VAL A 298 10.03 -11.93 4.41
CA VAL A 298 8.58 -11.80 4.52
C VAL A 298 7.86 -13.14 4.40
N ILE A 299 6.76 -13.27 5.13
CA ILE A 299 5.77 -14.35 5.00
C ILE A 299 4.47 -13.68 4.59
N VAL A 300 4.03 -13.86 3.36
CA VAL A 300 2.87 -13.14 2.82
C VAL A 300 1.76 -14.11 2.43
N SER A 301 0.53 -13.68 2.66
CA SER A 301 -0.63 -14.39 2.17
C SER A 301 -0.69 -14.38 0.64
N LYS A 302 -1.16 -15.48 0.04
CA LYS A 302 -1.44 -15.59 -1.40
C LYS A 302 -2.41 -14.52 -1.93
N TYR A 303 -3.13 -13.84 -1.06
CA TYR A 303 -4.08 -12.79 -1.42
C TYR A 303 -3.44 -11.41 -1.57
N ALA A 304 -2.26 -11.19 -1.03
CA ALA A 304 -1.53 -9.93 -1.18
C ALA A 304 -1.03 -9.74 -2.62
N GLY A 305 -1.13 -8.53 -3.17
CA GLY A 305 -0.69 -8.26 -4.54
C GLY A 305 0.80 -8.49 -4.78
N ILE A 306 1.64 -8.36 -3.75
CA ILE A 306 3.09 -8.64 -3.82
C ILE A 306 3.41 -10.15 -3.87
N ALA A 307 2.45 -11.04 -3.57
CA ALA A 307 2.70 -12.49 -3.48
C ALA A 307 3.27 -13.08 -4.79
N GLU A 308 2.79 -12.61 -5.95
CA GLU A 308 3.31 -13.06 -7.25
C GLU A 308 4.81 -12.73 -7.39
N LEU A 309 5.24 -11.54 -6.94
CA LEU A 309 6.65 -11.14 -6.98
C LEU A 309 7.50 -11.91 -5.97
N ILE A 310 6.97 -12.14 -4.75
CA ILE A 310 7.67 -12.94 -3.73
C ILE A 310 7.97 -14.34 -4.27
N ASN A 311 6.99 -14.99 -4.92
CA ASN A 311 7.20 -16.30 -5.56
C ASN A 311 8.19 -16.22 -6.73
N LYS A 312 8.03 -15.25 -7.64
CA LYS A 312 8.90 -15.07 -8.82
C LYS A 312 10.36 -14.95 -8.44
N TYR A 313 10.66 -14.18 -7.41
CA TYR A 313 12.04 -13.92 -6.95
C TYR A 313 12.51 -14.87 -5.85
N SER A 314 11.64 -15.69 -5.30
CA SER A 314 11.92 -16.46 -4.07
C SER A 314 12.38 -15.56 -2.91
N ALA A 315 11.74 -14.41 -2.75
CA ALA A 315 12.14 -13.36 -1.80
C ALA A 315 11.51 -13.53 -0.40
N GLY A 316 10.87 -14.64 -0.14
CA GLY A 316 10.16 -14.95 1.10
C GLY A 316 9.27 -16.17 0.92
N ILE A 317 8.23 -16.24 1.75
CA ILE A 317 7.25 -17.34 1.72
C ILE A 317 5.87 -16.79 1.38
N VAL A 318 5.18 -17.46 0.45
CA VAL A 318 3.77 -17.25 0.16
C VAL A 318 2.97 -18.42 0.72
N TYR A 319 1.94 -18.13 1.53
CA TYR A 319 1.13 -19.16 2.19
C TYR A 319 -0.37 -18.92 2.03
N ASP A 320 -1.17 -19.94 2.28
CA ASP A 320 -2.63 -19.86 2.35
C ASP A 320 -3.07 -19.61 3.80
N PRO A 321 -3.61 -18.42 4.14
CA PRO A 321 -4.00 -18.10 5.51
C PRO A 321 -5.17 -18.96 6.04
N HIS A 322 -5.89 -19.65 5.15
CA HIS A 322 -6.93 -20.62 5.54
C HIS A 322 -6.38 -22.04 5.79
N LYS A 323 -5.06 -22.26 5.58
CA LYS A 323 -4.38 -23.53 5.81
C LYS A 323 -3.30 -23.36 6.88
N PHE A 324 -3.74 -23.46 8.12
CA PHE A 324 -2.85 -23.30 9.27
C PHE A 324 -1.61 -24.20 9.24
N LYS A 325 -1.75 -25.43 8.75
CA LYS A 325 -0.63 -26.37 8.63
C LYS A 325 0.50 -25.80 7.77
N ASP A 326 0.15 -25.15 6.66
CA ASP A 326 1.14 -24.57 5.74
C ASP A 326 2.00 -23.50 6.43
N PHE A 327 1.38 -22.71 7.34
CA PHE A 327 2.09 -21.69 8.11
C PHE A 327 3.15 -22.31 9.05
N ILE A 328 2.78 -23.37 9.76
CA ILE A 328 3.67 -24.06 10.71
C ILE A 328 4.81 -24.78 10.00
N ASP A 329 4.49 -25.54 8.96
CA ASP A 329 5.49 -26.29 8.19
C ASP A 329 6.52 -25.30 7.60
N ASN A 330 6.07 -24.11 7.18
CA ASN A 330 6.96 -23.06 6.72
C ASN A 330 7.87 -22.53 7.82
N LEU A 331 7.35 -22.23 9.01
CA LEU A 331 8.16 -21.75 10.13
C LEU A 331 9.18 -22.78 10.57
N SER A 332 8.79 -24.05 10.71
CA SER A 332 9.70 -25.15 11.08
C SER A 332 10.82 -25.32 10.04
N SER A 333 10.51 -25.18 8.75
CA SER A 333 11.52 -25.25 7.68
C SER A 333 12.54 -24.12 7.67
N LEU A 334 12.27 -23.04 8.40
CA LEU A 334 13.12 -21.85 8.52
C LEU A 334 13.96 -21.85 9.80
N SER A 335 13.52 -22.57 10.82
CA SER A 335 14.26 -22.72 12.07
C SER A 335 15.65 -23.27 11.78
N GLY A 336 16.68 -22.57 12.25
CA GLY A 336 18.09 -22.98 12.05
C GLY A 336 18.67 -22.80 10.64
N ASN A 337 17.89 -22.40 9.64
CA ASN A 337 18.38 -22.29 8.26
C ASN A 337 18.82 -20.87 7.87
N GLN A 338 19.98 -20.46 8.39
CA GLN A 338 20.57 -19.14 8.10
C GLN A 338 20.82 -18.90 6.60
N GLN A 339 21.22 -19.92 5.86
CA GLN A 339 21.49 -19.80 4.43
C GLN A 339 20.20 -19.44 3.65
N LYS A 340 19.08 -20.08 4.00
CA LYS A 340 17.78 -19.78 3.40
C LYS A 340 17.32 -18.36 3.71
N LEU A 341 17.52 -17.90 4.96
CA LEU A 341 17.21 -16.54 5.39
C LEU A 341 18.05 -15.50 4.64
N GLN A 342 19.36 -15.73 4.54
CA GLN A 342 20.26 -14.87 3.78
C GLN A 342 19.86 -14.80 2.30
N LYS A 343 19.48 -15.94 1.70
CA LYS A 343 18.97 -15.97 0.33
C LYS A 343 17.69 -15.14 0.16
N PHE A 344 16.75 -15.19 1.11
CA PHE A 344 15.55 -14.36 1.05
C PHE A 344 15.89 -12.86 1.05
N ILE A 345 16.87 -12.44 1.86
CA ILE A 345 17.32 -11.03 1.90
C ILE A 345 17.89 -10.60 0.56
N GLU A 346 18.76 -11.40 -0.04
CA GLU A 346 19.37 -11.11 -1.33
C GLU A 346 18.32 -11.07 -2.46
N CYS A 347 17.42 -12.04 -2.47
CA CYS A 347 16.31 -12.09 -3.41
C CYS A 347 15.34 -10.92 -3.23
N GLY A 348 15.09 -10.47 -1.99
CA GLY A 348 14.27 -9.29 -1.70
C GLY A 348 14.87 -8.01 -2.27
N LYS A 349 16.17 -7.79 -2.11
CA LYS A 349 16.90 -6.66 -2.71
C LYS A 349 16.85 -6.71 -4.24
N LYS A 350 17.07 -7.90 -4.80
CA LYS A 350 16.98 -8.14 -6.24
C LYS A 350 15.59 -7.81 -6.78
N LEU A 351 14.52 -8.26 -6.10
CA LEU A 351 13.13 -7.93 -6.42
C LEU A 351 12.92 -6.42 -6.50
N ILE A 352 13.34 -5.66 -5.48
CA ILE A 352 13.16 -4.20 -5.46
C ILE A 352 13.88 -3.55 -6.64
N THR A 353 15.09 -3.99 -6.96
CA THR A 353 15.91 -3.41 -8.03
C THR A 353 15.37 -3.75 -9.41
N GLU A 354 15.10 -5.02 -9.68
CA GLU A 354 14.71 -5.49 -11.03
C GLU A 354 13.26 -5.13 -11.37
N GLU A 355 12.37 -5.08 -10.40
CA GLU A 355 10.98 -4.62 -10.62
C GLU A 355 10.86 -3.08 -10.55
N GLY A 356 11.98 -2.37 -10.34
CA GLY A 356 12.00 -0.90 -10.31
C GLY A 356 11.16 -0.30 -9.17
N LEU A 357 11.14 -0.95 -8.01
CA LEU A 357 10.30 -0.55 -6.86
C LEU A 357 10.93 0.50 -5.96
N SER A 358 12.05 1.12 -6.33
CA SER A 358 12.52 2.31 -5.63
C SER A 358 11.63 3.51 -5.97
N LEU A 359 11.38 4.36 -5.00
CA LEU A 359 10.52 5.55 -5.17
C LEU A 359 10.99 6.44 -6.32
N TYR A 360 12.31 6.60 -6.46
CA TYR A 360 12.93 7.33 -7.57
C TYR A 360 12.51 6.76 -8.94
N ILE A 361 12.63 5.45 -9.13
CA ILE A 361 12.29 4.80 -10.41
C ILE A 361 10.79 4.90 -10.67
N VAL A 362 9.96 4.66 -9.66
CA VAL A 362 8.50 4.78 -9.76
C VAL A 362 8.09 6.18 -10.18
N ALA A 363 8.64 7.22 -9.56
CA ALA A 363 8.34 8.60 -9.93
C ALA A 363 8.78 8.90 -11.36
N ARG A 364 9.98 8.47 -11.77
CA ARG A 364 10.49 8.64 -13.13
C ARG A 364 9.61 7.96 -14.17
N GLU A 365 9.19 6.71 -13.95
CA GLU A 365 8.29 5.99 -14.87
C GLU A 365 6.90 6.64 -14.91
N THR A 366 6.42 7.16 -13.77
CA THR A 366 5.17 7.92 -13.71
C THR A 366 5.28 9.20 -14.56
N VAL A 367 6.38 9.95 -14.46
CA VAL A 367 6.61 11.16 -15.26
C VAL A 367 6.68 10.83 -16.75
N LYS A 368 7.40 9.79 -17.14
CA LYS A 368 7.42 9.35 -18.55
C LYS A 368 6.01 9.03 -19.07
N PHE A 369 5.20 8.41 -18.24
CA PHE A 369 3.81 8.11 -18.58
C PHE A 369 2.97 9.39 -18.73
N TYR A 370 3.21 10.41 -17.89
CA TYR A 370 2.59 11.73 -18.04
C TYR A 370 2.94 12.37 -19.40
N TYR A 371 4.22 12.41 -19.77
CA TYR A 371 4.65 12.96 -21.05
C TYR A 371 4.01 12.25 -22.24
N THR A 372 4.07 10.90 -22.24
CA THR A 372 3.45 10.10 -23.30
C THR A 372 1.96 10.42 -23.45
N HIS A 373 1.26 10.67 -22.35
CA HIS A 373 -0.17 11.00 -22.39
C HIS A 373 -0.43 12.43 -22.90
N ILE A 374 0.39 13.40 -22.47
CA ILE A 374 0.23 14.82 -22.85
C ILE A 374 0.56 15.00 -24.34
N GLU A 375 1.59 14.33 -24.85
CA GLU A 375 2.03 14.43 -26.24
C GLU A 375 1.08 13.76 -27.24
N ASN A 376 0.29 12.78 -26.80
CA ASN A 376 -0.70 12.07 -27.62
C ASN A 376 -2.08 12.73 -27.65
N LYS A 377 -2.24 13.91 -27.02
CA LYS A 377 -3.45 14.73 -27.03
C LYS A 377 -3.30 16.00 -27.87
#